data_928979bdbf37f0d1cfeaf209f1dafb47
#
_entry.id   928979bdbf37f0d1cfeaf209f1dafb47
#
_cell.length_a   1.000
_cell.length_b   1.000
_cell.length_c   1.000
_cell.angle_alpha   90.00
_cell.angle_beta   90.00
_cell.angle_gamma   90.00
#
_symmetry.space_group_name_H-M   'P 1'
#
loop_
_entity.id
_entity.type
_entity.pdbx_description
1 polymer ?
#
loop_
_entity_poly.entity_id
_entity_poly.type
_entity_poly.pdbx_seq_one_letter_code
_entity_poly.pdbx_strand_id
1 'polypeptide(L)'
;DVLTPNLHELANAAGASLTALDAIGASAARLAETHNIGTIITPLSARGILASQGDGTQFHDPARTRDVFDVSGAGDTVVAVISAAIASGAQLELAVALANHAAGVAVGKSGTAIVTAGEILAHMPLSKPVIESSALAGICQDWRDAGDKIAFTNGCFDLLHPGHLHLLRQAAATADRLVVGLNSDASVRRLKGDTRPLQRAEQRAAALAAFDLVDAVCIFEEDTPQNLIGLLQPDFIVKGGDYQPADVIGGDIVKKRGGKVVIVPTYAAYSTSKLVTSR
;
A
#
# COMPACT_ATOMS: atom_id res chain seq x y z
N ASP A 1 19.11 -3.63 -21.43
CA ASP A 1 18.63 -2.51 -22.22
C ASP A 1 17.10 -2.45 -22.15
N VAL A 2 16.53 -1.25 -22.20
CA VAL A 2 15.08 -1.00 -22.12
C VAL A 2 14.64 -0.22 -23.37
N LEU A 3 13.54 -0.64 -23.97
CA LEU A 3 12.88 0.06 -25.08
C LEU A 3 11.46 0.48 -24.65
N THR A 4 11.03 1.68 -25.05
CA THR A 4 9.76 2.27 -24.59
C THR A 4 8.85 2.68 -25.75
N PRO A 5 8.40 1.73 -26.61
CA PRO A 5 7.46 2.05 -27.69
C PRO A 5 6.08 2.35 -27.15
N ASN A 6 5.37 3.31 -27.73
CA ASN A 6 3.93 3.41 -27.54
C ASN A 6 3.19 2.26 -28.24
N LEU A 7 1.89 2.10 -27.96
CA LEU A 7 1.11 0.98 -28.53
C LEU A 7 1.11 0.94 -30.06
N HIS A 8 1.08 2.10 -30.72
CA HIS A 8 1.10 2.17 -32.20
C HIS A 8 2.46 1.75 -32.76
N GLU A 9 3.54 2.20 -32.16
CA GLU A 9 4.91 1.83 -32.51
C GLU A 9 5.15 0.34 -32.32
N LEU A 10 4.68 -0.21 -31.19
CA LEU A 10 4.76 -1.64 -30.92
C LEU A 10 3.96 -2.46 -31.93
N ALA A 11 2.73 -2.04 -32.25
CA ALA A 11 1.88 -2.71 -33.27
C ALA A 11 2.52 -2.71 -34.63
N ASN A 12 3.11 -1.59 -35.04
CA ASN A 12 3.84 -1.48 -36.32
C ASN A 12 5.06 -2.40 -36.33
N ALA A 13 5.87 -2.43 -35.30
CA ALA A 13 7.02 -3.30 -35.19
C ALA A 13 6.63 -4.79 -35.15
N ALA A 14 5.52 -5.12 -34.54
CA ALA A 14 4.98 -6.48 -34.50
C ALA A 14 4.26 -6.91 -35.79
N GLY A 15 3.94 -5.97 -36.66
CA GLY A 15 3.15 -6.23 -37.86
C GLY A 15 1.73 -6.72 -37.59
N ALA A 16 1.14 -6.33 -36.47
CA ALA A 16 -0.13 -6.84 -35.96
C ALA A 16 -0.99 -5.75 -35.32
N SER A 17 -2.31 -5.90 -35.37
CA SER A 17 -3.22 -5.06 -34.59
C SER A 17 -3.29 -5.59 -33.16
N LEU A 18 -2.93 -4.77 -32.19
CA LEU A 18 -2.80 -5.13 -30.78
C LEU A 18 -3.90 -4.41 -29.96
N THR A 19 -4.87 -5.17 -29.44
CA THR A 19 -5.97 -4.62 -28.63
C THR A 19 -6.06 -5.24 -27.24
N ALA A 20 -5.94 -6.56 -27.12
CA ALA A 20 -5.97 -7.26 -25.85
C ALA A 20 -4.62 -7.13 -25.12
N LEU A 21 -4.65 -7.01 -23.79
CA LEU A 21 -3.45 -6.83 -22.97
C LEU A 21 -2.47 -7.98 -23.14
N ASP A 22 -2.98 -9.23 -23.13
CA ASP A 22 -2.16 -10.44 -23.33
C ASP A 22 -1.47 -10.46 -24.72
N ALA A 23 -2.18 -10.02 -25.77
CA ALA A 23 -1.61 -9.94 -27.12
C ALA A 23 -0.52 -8.87 -27.22
N ILE A 24 -0.69 -7.73 -26.53
CA ILE A 24 0.32 -6.68 -26.43
C ILE A 24 1.57 -7.23 -25.74
N GLY A 25 1.39 -7.86 -24.58
CA GLY A 25 2.49 -8.43 -23.80
C GLY A 25 3.23 -9.54 -24.55
N ALA A 26 2.52 -10.47 -25.17
CA ALA A 26 3.13 -11.54 -25.96
C ALA A 26 3.92 -11.00 -27.16
N SER A 27 3.41 -9.96 -27.84
CA SER A 27 4.12 -9.33 -28.97
C SER A 27 5.37 -8.57 -28.51
N ALA A 28 5.30 -7.85 -27.39
CA ALA A 28 6.44 -7.17 -26.78
C ALA A 28 7.52 -8.19 -26.33
N ALA A 29 7.14 -9.26 -25.66
CA ALA A 29 8.07 -10.31 -25.22
C ALA A 29 8.78 -10.96 -26.40
N ARG A 30 8.05 -11.29 -27.47
CA ARG A 30 8.64 -11.85 -28.69
C ARG A 30 9.62 -10.89 -29.39
N LEU A 31 9.31 -9.60 -29.45
CA LEU A 31 10.23 -8.60 -30.00
C LEU A 31 11.47 -8.45 -29.11
N ALA A 32 11.30 -8.46 -27.77
CA ALA A 32 12.39 -8.43 -26.82
C ALA A 32 13.33 -9.61 -27.01
N GLU A 33 12.81 -10.83 -27.11
CA GLU A 33 13.57 -12.04 -27.37
C GLU A 33 14.29 -11.96 -28.73
N THR A 34 13.55 -11.63 -29.81
CA THR A 34 14.08 -11.62 -31.20
C THR A 34 15.24 -10.63 -31.36
N HIS A 35 15.17 -9.49 -30.71
CA HIS A 35 16.14 -8.41 -30.85
C HIS A 35 17.11 -8.29 -29.66
N ASN A 36 17.11 -9.26 -28.76
CA ASN A 36 17.95 -9.27 -27.53
C ASN A 36 17.81 -7.99 -26.71
N ILE A 37 16.56 -7.54 -26.51
CA ILE A 37 16.19 -6.41 -25.69
C ILE A 37 15.80 -6.94 -24.31
N GLY A 38 16.36 -6.41 -23.24
CA GLY A 38 16.07 -6.88 -21.88
C GLY A 38 14.60 -6.70 -21.49
N THR A 39 14.03 -5.50 -21.75
CA THR A 39 12.65 -5.20 -21.40
C THR A 39 12.04 -4.22 -22.42
N ILE A 40 10.82 -4.48 -22.83
CA ILE A 40 9.97 -3.52 -23.58
C ILE A 40 8.90 -3.00 -22.64
N ILE A 41 8.83 -1.69 -22.47
CA ILE A 41 7.86 -1.00 -21.61
C ILE A 41 6.93 -0.18 -22.51
N THR A 42 5.65 -0.52 -22.52
CA THR A 42 4.66 0.08 -23.41
C THR A 42 3.63 0.88 -22.62
N PRO A 43 3.64 2.22 -22.71
CA PRO A 43 2.54 3.04 -22.19
C PRO A 43 1.25 2.77 -22.98
N LEU A 44 0.17 2.48 -22.27
CA LEU A 44 -1.14 2.10 -22.82
C LEU A 44 -2.22 3.15 -22.58
N SER A 45 -1.83 4.42 -22.38
CA SER A 45 -2.74 5.54 -22.09
C SER A 45 -3.64 5.24 -20.88
N ALA A 46 -4.96 5.30 -21.03
CA ALA A 46 -5.92 5.02 -19.97
C ALA A 46 -5.84 3.61 -19.37
N ARG A 47 -5.07 2.70 -19.96
CA ARG A 47 -4.86 1.34 -19.42
C ARG A 47 -3.59 1.20 -18.58
N GLY A 48 -2.78 2.26 -18.44
CA GLY A 48 -1.55 2.24 -17.64
C GLY A 48 -0.31 1.87 -18.43
N ILE A 49 0.61 1.11 -17.84
CA ILE A 49 1.89 0.75 -18.42
C ILE A 49 2.08 -0.76 -18.32
N LEU A 50 2.52 -1.38 -19.43
CA LEU A 50 2.88 -2.80 -19.49
C LEU A 50 4.38 -2.93 -19.73
N ALA A 51 5.07 -3.68 -18.87
CA ALA A 51 6.45 -4.11 -19.06
C ALA A 51 6.48 -5.59 -19.46
N SER A 52 7.29 -5.96 -20.46
CA SER A 52 7.42 -7.33 -20.95
C SER A 52 8.88 -7.66 -21.20
N GLN A 53 9.34 -8.83 -20.74
CA GLN A 53 10.69 -9.35 -20.92
C GLN A 53 10.71 -10.48 -21.94
N GLY A 54 11.88 -10.76 -22.52
CA GLY A 54 12.03 -11.80 -23.55
C GLY A 54 11.76 -13.22 -23.03
N ASP A 55 11.87 -13.45 -21.72
CA ASP A 55 11.54 -14.73 -21.07
C ASP A 55 10.02 -14.94 -20.86
N GLY A 56 9.20 -13.99 -21.28
CA GLY A 56 7.75 -14.02 -21.13
C GLY A 56 7.24 -13.40 -19.82
N THR A 57 8.12 -12.95 -18.93
CA THR A 57 7.73 -12.22 -17.71
C THR A 57 7.05 -10.91 -18.07
N GLN A 58 5.91 -10.64 -17.48
CA GLN A 58 5.12 -9.44 -17.69
C GLN A 58 4.69 -8.81 -16.39
N PHE A 59 4.70 -7.47 -16.37
CA PHE A 59 4.17 -6.66 -15.27
C PHE A 59 3.30 -5.55 -15.83
N HIS A 60 2.05 -5.47 -15.37
CA HIS A 60 1.10 -4.43 -15.75
C HIS A 60 0.71 -3.59 -14.55
N ASP A 61 0.94 -2.27 -14.62
CA ASP A 61 0.45 -1.29 -13.65
C ASP A 61 -0.68 -0.48 -14.30
N PRO A 62 -1.95 -0.66 -13.86
CA PRO A 62 -3.09 0.03 -14.45
C PRO A 62 -3.05 1.54 -14.17
N ALA A 63 -3.62 2.35 -15.08
CA ALA A 63 -3.66 3.80 -14.90
C ALA A 63 -4.42 4.19 -13.63
N ARG A 64 -3.89 5.15 -12.90
CA ARG A 64 -4.40 5.58 -11.60
C ARG A 64 -5.15 6.92 -11.64
N THR A 65 -5.10 7.62 -12.77
CA THR A 65 -5.73 8.94 -12.95
C THR A 65 -7.10 8.80 -13.61
N ARG A 66 -8.11 9.47 -13.01
CA ARG A 66 -9.47 9.52 -13.56
C ARG A 66 -9.73 10.78 -14.42
N ASP A 67 -9.05 11.88 -14.08
CA ASP A 67 -9.22 13.17 -14.74
C ASP A 67 -8.04 13.46 -15.65
N VAL A 68 -8.24 13.34 -16.95
CA VAL A 68 -7.23 13.63 -17.98
C VAL A 68 -7.55 15.01 -18.57
N PHE A 69 -6.64 15.95 -18.39
CA PHE A 69 -6.76 17.28 -18.96
C PHE A 69 -6.05 17.38 -20.33
N ASP A 70 -4.79 16.90 -20.38
CA ASP A 70 -3.97 16.91 -21.60
C ASP A 70 -3.00 15.72 -21.58
N VAL A 71 -2.90 14.99 -22.67
CA VAL A 71 -1.98 13.83 -22.77
C VAL A 71 -0.60 14.17 -23.31
N SER A 72 -0.37 15.45 -23.67
CA SER A 72 0.89 15.91 -24.25
C SER A 72 2.05 15.75 -23.27
N GLY A 73 3.14 15.13 -23.71
CA GLY A 73 4.35 14.93 -22.89
C GLY A 73 4.28 13.82 -21.84
N ALA A 74 3.14 13.12 -21.70
CA ALA A 74 3.04 12.01 -20.75
C ALA A 74 4.00 10.86 -21.10
N GLY A 75 4.16 10.54 -22.39
CA GLY A 75 5.11 9.53 -22.87
C GLY A 75 6.57 9.88 -22.51
N ASP A 76 6.97 11.11 -22.76
CA ASP A 76 8.32 11.60 -22.43
C ASP A 76 8.58 11.58 -20.92
N THR A 77 7.56 11.91 -20.12
CA THR A 77 7.62 11.81 -18.67
C THR A 77 7.82 10.36 -18.22
N VAL A 78 7.11 9.41 -18.81
CA VAL A 78 7.29 7.97 -18.53
C VAL A 78 8.72 7.54 -18.80
N VAL A 79 9.26 7.87 -19.99
CA VAL A 79 10.65 7.53 -20.38
C VAL A 79 11.65 8.13 -19.40
N ALA A 80 11.52 9.41 -19.07
CA ALA A 80 12.42 10.10 -18.17
C ALA A 80 12.44 9.46 -16.78
N VAL A 81 11.27 9.16 -16.19
CA VAL A 81 11.16 8.59 -14.84
C VAL A 81 11.65 7.15 -14.81
N ILE A 82 11.31 6.31 -15.79
CA ILE A 82 11.81 4.93 -15.88
C ILE A 82 13.33 4.93 -15.98
N SER A 83 13.90 5.77 -16.86
CA SER A 83 15.35 5.85 -17.03
C SER A 83 16.05 6.28 -15.74
N ALA A 84 15.55 7.29 -15.05
CA ALA A 84 16.10 7.75 -13.77
C ALA A 84 15.98 6.69 -12.68
N ALA A 85 14.85 6.00 -12.55
CA ALA A 85 14.62 4.97 -11.55
C ALA A 85 15.56 3.77 -11.77
N ILE A 86 15.64 3.25 -12.99
CA ILE A 86 16.51 2.11 -13.33
C ILE A 86 17.98 2.50 -13.13
N ALA A 87 18.39 3.69 -13.56
CA ALA A 87 19.77 4.17 -13.34
C ALA A 87 20.14 4.32 -11.86
N SER A 88 19.13 4.52 -11.00
CA SER A 88 19.31 4.57 -9.54
C SER A 88 19.25 3.19 -8.87
N GLY A 89 19.11 2.10 -9.64
CA GLY A 89 19.06 0.72 -9.13
C GLY A 89 17.67 0.25 -8.68
N ALA A 90 16.61 0.97 -9.04
CA ALA A 90 15.25 0.53 -8.73
C ALA A 90 14.88 -0.75 -9.48
N GLN A 91 14.12 -1.62 -8.83
CA GLN A 91 13.50 -2.78 -9.48
C GLN A 91 12.50 -2.31 -10.55
N LEU A 92 12.29 -3.14 -11.58
CA LEU A 92 11.46 -2.80 -12.75
C LEU A 92 10.04 -2.39 -12.34
N GLU A 93 9.41 -3.14 -11.45
CA GLU A 93 8.04 -2.89 -10.98
C GLU A 93 7.91 -1.52 -10.31
N LEU A 94 8.90 -1.15 -9.49
CA LEU A 94 8.95 0.17 -8.84
C LEU A 94 9.15 1.28 -9.87
N ALA A 95 10.03 1.08 -10.85
CA ALA A 95 10.27 2.05 -11.91
C ALA A 95 9.01 2.30 -12.75
N VAL A 96 8.28 1.24 -13.09
CA VAL A 96 6.99 1.31 -13.83
C VAL A 96 5.92 2.01 -12.99
N ALA A 97 5.79 1.67 -11.70
CA ALA A 97 4.82 2.32 -10.81
C ALA A 97 5.10 3.83 -10.65
N LEU A 98 6.36 4.22 -10.44
CA LEU A 98 6.76 5.63 -10.37
C LEU A 98 6.45 6.39 -11.67
N ALA A 99 6.74 5.78 -12.83
CA ALA A 99 6.46 6.36 -14.12
C ALA A 99 4.95 6.53 -14.37
N ASN A 100 4.13 5.57 -13.94
CA ASN A 100 2.68 5.64 -14.06
C ASN A 100 2.09 6.76 -13.18
N HIS A 101 2.61 6.95 -11.96
CA HIS A 101 2.26 8.11 -11.13
C HIS A 101 2.68 9.44 -11.77
N ALA A 102 3.89 9.50 -12.33
CA ALA A 102 4.39 10.68 -13.01
C ALA A 102 3.54 11.02 -14.26
N ALA A 103 3.15 10.00 -15.05
CA ALA A 103 2.22 10.16 -16.15
C ALA A 103 0.87 10.71 -15.68
N GLY A 104 0.35 10.21 -14.55
CA GLY A 104 -0.88 10.70 -13.93
C GLY A 104 -0.80 12.18 -13.55
N VAL A 105 0.33 12.64 -13.02
CA VAL A 105 0.57 14.07 -12.74
C VAL A 105 0.66 14.87 -14.04
N ALA A 106 1.37 14.35 -15.06
CA ALA A 106 1.56 15.02 -16.35
C ALA A 106 0.21 15.29 -17.04
N VAL A 107 -0.66 14.26 -17.16
CA VAL A 107 -1.95 14.39 -17.85
C VAL A 107 -2.96 15.30 -17.12
N GLY A 108 -2.74 15.57 -15.84
CA GLY A 108 -3.50 16.55 -15.06
C GLY A 108 -3.08 18.01 -15.29
N LYS A 109 -2.01 18.26 -16.06
CA LYS A 109 -1.49 19.60 -16.37
C LYS A 109 -1.79 19.98 -17.82
N SER A 110 -1.75 21.28 -18.14
CA SER A 110 -1.93 21.77 -19.50
C SER A 110 -0.60 21.79 -20.26
N GLY A 111 -0.58 21.24 -21.47
CA GLY A 111 0.60 21.19 -22.34
C GLY A 111 1.72 20.27 -21.82
N THR A 112 2.91 20.41 -22.40
CA THR A 112 4.12 19.69 -21.96
C THR A 112 4.65 20.30 -20.67
N ALA A 113 4.13 19.86 -19.53
CA ALA A 113 4.47 20.39 -18.21
C ALA A 113 5.60 19.57 -17.56
N ILE A 114 6.48 20.27 -16.83
CA ILE A 114 7.49 19.63 -16.00
C ILE A 114 6.80 18.92 -14.82
N VAL A 115 7.19 17.68 -14.57
CA VAL A 115 6.76 16.90 -13.40
C VAL A 115 7.95 16.79 -12.43
N THR A 116 7.76 17.26 -11.19
CA THR A 116 8.78 17.22 -10.16
C THR A 116 8.65 15.96 -9.31
N ALA A 117 9.75 15.53 -8.68
CA ALA A 117 9.73 14.40 -7.73
C ALA A 117 8.73 14.61 -6.58
N GLY A 118 8.60 15.84 -6.07
CA GLY A 118 7.62 16.17 -5.02
C GLY A 118 6.18 15.97 -5.47
N GLU A 119 5.84 16.30 -6.71
CA GLU A 119 4.51 16.07 -7.29
C GLU A 119 4.23 14.58 -7.49
N ILE A 120 5.22 13.81 -7.95
CA ILE A 120 5.09 12.35 -8.08
C ILE A 120 4.79 11.75 -6.70
N LEU A 121 5.59 12.11 -5.68
CA LEU A 121 5.39 11.64 -4.31
C LEU A 121 4.03 12.05 -3.74
N ALA A 122 3.56 13.27 -4.02
CA ALA A 122 2.24 13.73 -3.59
C ALA A 122 1.09 13.02 -4.32
N HIS A 123 1.31 12.57 -5.55
CA HIS A 123 0.34 11.81 -6.35
C HIS A 123 0.36 10.31 -6.04
N MET A 124 1.45 9.80 -5.49
CA MET A 124 1.49 8.42 -5.02
C MET A 124 0.48 8.27 -3.87
N PRO A 125 -0.33 7.20 -3.85
CA PRO A 125 -1.14 6.94 -2.69
C PRO A 125 -0.21 6.82 -1.49
N LEU A 126 -0.37 7.71 -0.52
CA LEU A 126 0.32 7.65 0.78
C LEU A 126 -0.13 6.45 1.62
N SER A 127 -1.01 5.63 1.10
CA SER A 127 -1.47 4.43 1.76
C SER A 127 -0.44 3.32 1.56
N LYS A 128 0.35 3.07 2.59
CA LYS A 128 1.02 1.79 2.75
C LYS A 128 0.01 0.68 2.49
N PRO A 129 0.36 -0.41 1.80
CA PRO A 129 -0.61 -1.40 1.39
C PRO A 129 -1.32 -2.01 2.61
N VAL A 130 -2.61 -2.22 2.47
CA VAL A 130 -3.33 -3.15 3.37
C VAL A 130 -2.84 -4.54 3.00
N ILE A 131 -2.14 -5.19 3.94
CA ILE A 131 -1.40 -6.42 3.66
C ILE A 131 -2.18 -7.60 4.22
N GLU A 132 -2.33 -8.63 3.42
CA GLU A 132 -2.86 -9.93 3.87
C GLU A 132 -2.01 -10.51 5.00
N SER A 133 -2.64 -11.16 5.97
CA SER A 133 -1.99 -11.61 7.19
C SER A 133 -0.79 -12.55 6.94
N SER A 134 -0.89 -13.42 5.94
CA SER A 134 0.18 -14.34 5.55
C SER A 134 1.40 -13.62 4.95
N ALA A 135 1.17 -12.66 4.06
CA ALA A 135 2.22 -11.83 3.47
C ALA A 135 2.86 -10.94 4.53
N LEU A 136 2.05 -10.35 5.43
CA LEU A 136 2.55 -9.52 6.52
C LEU A 136 3.42 -10.31 7.51
N ALA A 137 3.15 -11.59 7.73
CA ALA A 137 3.99 -12.44 8.56
C ALA A 137 5.42 -12.56 7.99
N GLY A 138 5.56 -12.68 6.67
CA GLY A 138 6.87 -12.67 5.98
C GLY A 138 7.58 -11.33 6.19
N ILE A 139 6.89 -10.21 5.96
CA ILE A 139 7.43 -8.87 6.17
C ILE A 139 7.87 -8.66 7.63
N CYS A 140 7.07 -9.10 8.59
CA CYS A 140 7.45 -9.05 10.01
C CYS A 140 8.68 -9.91 10.32
N GLN A 141 8.87 -11.02 9.61
CA GLN A 141 10.09 -11.83 9.74
C GLN A 141 11.30 -11.09 9.18
N ASP A 142 11.19 -10.49 7.99
CA ASP A 142 12.28 -9.70 7.39
C ASP A 142 12.69 -8.53 8.29
N TRP A 143 11.73 -7.82 8.91
CA TRP A 143 12.02 -6.76 9.88
C TRP A 143 12.78 -7.29 11.10
N ARG A 144 12.38 -8.43 11.66
CA ARG A 144 13.09 -9.05 12.79
C ARG A 144 14.51 -9.47 12.43
N ASP A 145 14.68 -10.03 11.22
CA ASP A 145 16.00 -10.45 10.72
C ASP A 145 16.94 -9.24 10.50
N ALA A 146 16.35 -8.07 10.18
CA ALA A 146 17.05 -6.78 10.15
C ALA A 146 17.32 -6.19 11.55
N GLY A 147 16.77 -6.77 12.61
CA GLY A 147 16.94 -6.32 14.01
C GLY A 147 15.85 -5.36 14.50
N ASP A 148 14.84 -5.05 13.69
CA ASP A 148 13.74 -4.16 14.05
C ASP A 148 12.80 -4.81 15.07
N LYS A 149 12.32 -4.02 16.01
CA LYS A 149 11.27 -4.37 16.95
C LYS A 149 9.90 -3.97 16.42
N ILE A 150 8.89 -4.82 16.66
CA ILE A 150 7.54 -4.65 16.13
C ILE A 150 6.55 -4.36 17.25
N ALA A 151 5.86 -3.22 17.17
CA ALA A 151 4.67 -2.93 17.95
C ALA A 151 3.41 -3.31 17.18
N PHE A 152 2.44 -3.87 17.88
CA PHE A 152 1.12 -4.18 17.35
C PHE A 152 0.05 -3.47 18.16
N THR A 153 -0.89 -2.84 17.48
CA THR A 153 -2.15 -2.37 18.08
C THR A 153 -3.32 -2.83 17.22
N ASN A 154 -4.52 -2.90 17.80
CA ASN A 154 -5.70 -3.26 17.02
C ASN A 154 -6.96 -2.54 17.48
N GLY A 155 -7.92 -2.45 16.57
CA GLY A 155 -9.23 -1.88 16.85
C GLY A 155 -10.14 -1.78 15.64
N CYS A 156 -11.35 -1.26 15.88
CA CYS A 156 -12.31 -1.00 14.80
C CYS A 156 -11.99 0.26 14.01
N PHE A 157 -11.43 1.28 14.63
CA PHE A 157 -11.08 2.59 14.03
C PHE A 157 -12.18 3.15 13.12
N ASP A 158 -13.44 3.03 13.55
CA ASP A 158 -14.62 3.33 12.73
C ASP A 158 -14.72 4.82 12.37
N LEU A 159 -14.41 5.70 13.32
CA LEU A 159 -14.13 7.12 13.08
C LEU A 159 -12.85 7.47 13.82
N LEU A 160 -11.87 7.99 13.10
CA LEU A 160 -10.64 8.45 13.71
C LEU A 160 -10.90 9.71 14.54
N HIS A 161 -10.33 9.75 15.74
CA HIS A 161 -10.43 10.86 16.67
C HIS A 161 -9.08 11.05 17.42
N PRO A 162 -8.89 12.18 18.12
CA PRO A 162 -7.61 12.46 18.78
C PRO A 162 -7.08 11.35 19.71
N GLY A 163 -7.98 10.58 20.35
CA GLY A 163 -7.59 9.42 21.17
C GLY A 163 -6.94 8.29 20.36
N HIS A 164 -7.42 8.04 19.13
CA HIS A 164 -6.78 7.07 18.23
C HIS A 164 -5.39 7.56 17.80
N LEU A 165 -5.26 8.86 17.46
CA LEU A 165 -3.97 9.45 17.10
C LEU A 165 -2.96 9.37 18.23
N HIS A 166 -3.40 9.61 19.46
CA HIS A 166 -2.57 9.47 20.66
C HIS A 166 -2.08 8.02 20.82
N LEU A 167 -2.99 7.04 20.72
CA LEU A 167 -2.65 5.62 20.78
C LEU A 167 -1.61 5.24 19.72
N LEU A 168 -1.84 5.62 18.44
CA LEU A 168 -0.94 5.30 17.34
C LEU A 168 0.45 5.91 17.54
N ARG A 169 0.54 7.16 18.00
CA ARG A 169 1.82 7.82 18.33
C ARG A 169 2.58 7.10 19.45
N GLN A 170 1.88 6.72 20.50
CA GLN A 170 2.51 5.99 21.62
C GLN A 170 2.93 4.59 21.18
N ALA A 171 2.13 3.92 20.34
CA ALA A 171 2.47 2.62 19.78
C ALA A 171 3.72 2.69 18.88
N ALA A 172 3.78 3.66 17.98
CA ALA A 172 4.95 3.88 17.14
C ALA A 172 6.23 4.23 17.94
N ALA A 173 6.08 4.98 19.02
CA ALA A 173 7.21 5.32 19.90
C ALA A 173 7.74 4.12 20.72
N THR A 174 7.04 2.98 20.71
CA THR A 174 7.40 1.79 21.50
C THR A 174 8.38 0.87 20.77
N ALA A 175 8.43 0.93 19.43
CA ALA A 175 9.21 0.02 18.60
C ALA A 175 9.62 0.69 17.27
N ASP A 176 10.43 -0.01 16.46
CA ASP A 176 10.91 0.48 15.18
C ASP A 176 9.82 0.41 14.09
N ARG A 177 8.89 -0.54 14.22
CA ARG A 177 7.78 -0.78 13.28
C ARG A 177 6.44 -0.83 14.02
N LEU A 178 5.42 -0.20 13.43
CA LEU A 178 4.05 -0.26 13.91
C LEU A 178 3.13 -1.00 12.93
N VAL A 179 2.54 -2.09 13.40
CA VAL A 179 1.49 -2.83 12.70
C VAL A 179 0.14 -2.55 13.34
N VAL A 180 -0.86 -2.25 12.53
CA VAL A 180 -2.24 -2.06 12.98
C VAL A 180 -3.12 -3.19 12.48
N GLY A 181 -3.68 -3.98 13.41
CA GLY A 181 -4.75 -4.92 13.14
C GLY A 181 -6.10 -4.22 13.11
N LEU A 182 -6.81 -4.28 11.98
CA LEU A 182 -8.10 -3.64 11.77
C LEU A 182 -9.22 -4.68 11.71
N ASN A 183 -10.22 -4.57 12.58
CA ASN A 183 -11.39 -5.44 12.51
C ASN A 183 -12.15 -5.23 11.19
N SER A 184 -12.50 -6.32 10.49
CA SER A 184 -13.36 -6.30 9.31
C SER A 184 -14.73 -5.72 9.61
N ASP A 185 -15.52 -5.41 8.58
CA ASP A 185 -16.89 -4.92 8.76
C ASP A 185 -17.78 -5.97 9.45
N ALA A 186 -17.58 -7.24 9.13
CA ALA A 186 -18.31 -8.33 9.77
C ALA A 186 -17.98 -8.44 11.27
N SER A 187 -16.70 -8.37 11.62
CA SER A 187 -16.26 -8.37 13.02
C SER A 187 -16.79 -7.15 13.78
N VAL A 188 -16.73 -5.95 13.19
CA VAL A 188 -17.28 -4.74 13.83
C VAL A 188 -18.78 -4.83 14.08
N ARG A 189 -19.57 -5.40 13.13
CA ARG A 189 -21.02 -5.63 13.35
C ARG A 189 -21.27 -6.55 14.52
N ARG A 190 -20.54 -7.65 14.65
CA ARG A 190 -20.68 -8.57 15.80
C ARG A 190 -20.32 -7.90 17.12
N LEU A 191 -19.32 -7.04 17.14
CA LEU A 191 -18.81 -6.39 18.36
C LEU A 191 -19.60 -5.15 18.77
N LYS A 192 -20.20 -4.40 17.82
CA LYS A 192 -20.80 -3.08 18.07
C LYS A 192 -22.24 -2.93 17.56
N GLY A 193 -22.80 -3.97 16.97
CA GLY A 193 -24.17 -3.98 16.43
C GLY A 193 -24.26 -3.59 14.95
N ASP A 194 -25.42 -3.86 14.35
CA ASP A 194 -25.66 -3.81 12.90
C ASP A 194 -25.52 -2.42 12.26
N THR A 195 -25.62 -1.36 13.08
CA THR A 195 -25.46 0.03 12.60
C THR A 195 -23.98 0.43 12.44
N ARG A 196 -23.06 -0.48 12.72
CA ARG A 196 -21.61 -0.28 12.65
C ARG A 196 -20.96 -1.31 11.70
N PRO A 197 -19.84 -0.96 11.05
CA PRO A 197 -19.13 0.33 11.08
C PRO A 197 -19.84 1.39 10.22
N LEU A 198 -19.49 2.67 10.44
CA LEU A 198 -19.93 3.79 9.59
C LEU A 198 -19.12 3.87 8.30
N GLN A 199 -17.86 3.44 8.33
CA GLN A 199 -16.95 3.40 7.19
C GLN A 199 -16.54 1.97 6.90
N ARG A 200 -16.46 1.60 5.61
CA ARG A 200 -16.01 0.27 5.18
C ARG A 200 -14.56 0.01 5.60
N ALA A 201 -14.20 -1.25 5.77
CA ALA A 201 -12.87 -1.68 6.18
C ALA A 201 -11.76 -1.08 5.31
N GLU A 202 -11.95 -1.04 3.99
CA GLU A 202 -10.97 -0.48 3.06
C GLU A 202 -10.73 1.02 3.29
N GLN A 203 -11.78 1.79 3.58
CA GLN A 203 -11.69 3.22 3.86
C GLN A 203 -10.98 3.48 5.19
N ARG A 204 -11.31 2.67 6.22
CA ARG A 204 -10.68 2.75 7.54
C ARG A 204 -9.20 2.36 7.47
N ALA A 205 -8.88 1.31 6.69
CA ALA A 205 -7.51 0.87 6.46
C ALA A 205 -6.69 1.91 5.70
N ALA A 206 -7.25 2.51 4.63
CA ALA A 206 -6.59 3.57 3.87
C ALA A 206 -6.29 4.79 4.75
N ALA A 207 -7.23 5.18 5.62
CA ALA A 207 -7.02 6.29 6.56
C ALA A 207 -5.91 6.00 7.57
N LEU A 208 -5.79 4.76 8.08
CA LEU A 208 -4.71 4.35 8.98
C LEU A 208 -3.36 4.28 8.25
N ALA A 209 -3.34 3.73 7.04
CA ALA A 209 -2.14 3.60 6.23
C ALA A 209 -1.57 4.95 5.76
N ALA A 210 -2.39 6.00 5.75
CA ALA A 210 -1.96 7.37 5.44
C ALA A 210 -1.10 8.02 6.54
N PHE A 211 -1.03 7.44 7.74
CA PHE A 211 -0.14 7.95 8.78
C PHE A 211 1.29 7.41 8.59
N ASP A 212 2.27 8.30 8.50
CA ASP A 212 3.69 7.92 8.36
C ASP A 212 4.18 6.99 9.46
N LEU A 213 3.61 7.12 10.65
CA LEU A 213 3.95 6.32 11.83
C LEU A 213 3.40 4.87 11.79
N VAL A 214 2.51 4.52 10.86
CA VAL A 214 1.97 3.17 10.69
C VAL A 214 2.73 2.47 9.57
N ASP A 215 3.44 1.38 9.82
CA ASP A 215 4.22 0.66 8.81
C ASP A 215 3.38 -0.33 8.01
N ALA A 216 2.37 -0.95 8.63
CA ALA A 216 1.45 -1.84 7.95
C ALA A 216 0.07 -1.86 8.60
N VAL A 217 -0.96 -2.11 7.78
CA VAL A 217 -2.33 -2.37 8.23
C VAL A 217 -2.76 -3.74 7.72
N CYS A 218 -3.34 -4.56 8.60
CA CYS A 218 -3.91 -5.86 8.26
C CYS A 218 -5.35 -5.94 8.72
N ILE A 219 -6.27 -6.27 7.80
CA ILE A 219 -7.68 -6.52 8.14
C ILE A 219 -7.81 -7.97 8.59
N PHE A 220 -8.49 -8.22 9.70
CA PHE A 220 -8.78 -9.55 10.21
C PHE A 220 -10.27 -9.75 10.49
N GLU A 221 -10.75 -10.98 10.31
CA GLU A 221 -12.17 -11.33 10.34
C GLU A 221 -12.68 -11.74 11.72
N GLU A 222 -11.79 -12.18 12.60
CA GLU A 222 -12.12 -12.70 13.92
C GLU A 222 -12.52 -11.57 14.87
N ASP A 223 -13.22 -11.93 15.94
CA ASP A 223 -13.63 -10.99 16.98
C ASP A 223 -12.45 -10.55 17.87
N THR A 224 -11.41 -11.37 17.90
CA THR A 224 -10.19 -11.11 18.66
C THR A 224 -8.95 -11.21 17.76
N PRO A 225 -7.89 -10.43 18.02
CA PRO A 225 -6.67 -10.45 17.21
C PRO A 225 -5.72 -11.61 17.56
N GLN A 226 -6.15 -12.61 18.33
CA GLN A 226 -5.26 -13.65 18.88
C GLN A 226 -4.51 -14.43 17.79
N ASN A 227 -5.22 -14.86 16.73
CA ASN A 227 -4.61 -15.58 15.61
C ASN A 227 -3.61 -14.69 14.86
N LEU A 228 -3.98 -13.44 14.60
CA LEU A 228 -3.11 -12.47 13.94
C LEU A 228 -1.85 -12.19 14.76
N ILE A 229 -1.97 -11.99 16.07
CA ILE A 229 -0.83 -11.81 16.97
C ILE A 229 0.06 -13.06 16.98
N GLY A 230 -0.53 -14.26 17.01
CA GLY A 230 0.19 -15.53 16.95
C GLY A 230 0.98 -15.69 15.65
N LEU A 231 0.44 -15.21 14.54
CA LEU A 231 1.06 -15.25 13.22
C LEU A 231 2.19 -14.20 13.09
N LEU A 232 1.91 -12.95 13.45
CA LEU A 232 2.85 -11.83 13.31
C LEU A 232 3.95 -11.82 14.36
N GLN A 233 3.69 -12.37 15.55
CA GLN A 233 4.63 -12.49 16.66
C GLN A 233 5.31 -11.14 17.02
N PRO A 234 4.55 -10.07 17.34
CA PRO A 234 5.13 -8.77 17.66
C PRO A 234 5.91 -8.81 18.97
N ASP A 235 6.84 -7.85 19.15
CA ASP A 235 7.58 -7.64 20.40
C ASP A 235 6.74 -6.91 21.43
N PHE A 236 5.83 -6.03 20.99
CA PHE A 236 4.96 -5.26 21.85
C PHE A 236 3.50 -5.32 21.39
N ILE A 237 2.57 -5.48 22.34
CA ILE A 237 1.16 -5.17 22.12
C ILE A 237 0.86 -3.86 22.85
N VAL A 238 0.33 -2.88 22.12
CA VAL A 238 -0.03 -1.57 22.65
C VAL A 238 -1.54 -1.42 22.63
N LYS A 239 -2.13 -1.15 23.79
CA LYS A 239 -3.58 -0.95 23.96
C LYS A 239 -3.88 0.39 24.60
N GLY A 240 -4.90 1.06 24.09
CA GLY A 240 -5.42 2.29 24.68
C GLY A 240 -6.58 2.00 25.62
N GLY A 241 -6.59 2.59 26.80
CA GLY A 241 -7.68 2.49 27.75
C GLY A 241 -7.26 1.97 29.13
N ASP A 242 -8.26 1.60 29.91
CA ASP A 242 -8.08 1.17 31.32
C ASP A 242 -7.96 -0.37 31.41
N TYR A 243 -7.19 -0.98 30.52
CA TYR A 243 -6.93 -2.42 30.55
C TYR A 243 -5.87 -2.78 31.58
N GLN A 244 -6.02 -3.95 32.21
CA GLN A 244 -4.91 -4.57 32.91
C GLN A 244 -4.05 -5.33 31.88
N PRO A 245 -2.71 -5.26 31.95
CA PRO A 245 -1.84 -5.97 31.00
C PRO A 245 -2.05 -7.49 30.95
N ALA A 246 -2.63 -8.07 32.01
CA ALA A 246 -2.96 -9.50 32.06
C ALA A 246 -4.19 -9.86 31.23
N ASP A 247 -5.11 -8.92 31.02
CA ASP A 247 -6.37 -9.14 30.32
C ASP A 247 -6.27 -8.86 28.81
N VAL A 248 -5.10 -8.40 28.35
CA VAL A 248 -4.90 -8.11 26.93
C VAL A 248 -4.72 -9.39 26.13
N ILE A 249 -5.63 -9.61 25.18
CA ILE A 249 -5.60 -10.78 24.28
C ILE A 249 -4.27 -10.82 23.51
N GLY A 250 -3.63 -12.00 23.52
CA GLY A 250 -2.31 -12.20 22.91
C GLY A 250 -1.14 -11.77 23.78
N GLY A 251 -1.39 -11.18 24.97
CA GLY A 251 -0.35 -10.77 25.90
C GLY A 251 0.53 -11.93 26.39
N ASP A 252 -0.04 -13.13 26.51
CA ASP A 252 0.67 -14.36 26.82
C ASP A 252 1.63 -14.79 25.70
N ILE A 253 1.22 -14.63 24.42
CA ILE A 253 2.04 -14.94 23.25
C ILE A 253 3.28 -14.04 23.25
N VAL A 254 3.09 -12.73 23.41
CA VAL A 254 4.16 -11.74 23.42
C VAL A 254 5.11 -11.95 24.59
N LYS A 255 4.58 -12.20 25.80
CA LYS A 255 5.39 -12.44 27.00
C LYS A 255 6.26 -13.69 26.90
N LYS A 256 5.75 -14.80 26.31
CA LYS A 256 6.53 -16.03 26.07
C LYS A 256 7.77 -15.78 25.19
N ARG A 257 7.78 -14.74 24.37
CA ARG A 257 8.89 -14.35 23.51
C ARG A 257 9.78 -13.24 24.12
N GLY A 258 9.55 -12.88 25.37
CA GLY A 258 10.29 -11.79 26.04
C GLY A 258 9.79 -10.38 25.73
N GLY A 259 8.67 -10.27 25.01
CA GLY A 259 8.03 -8.99 24.69
C GLY A 259 7.15 -8.46 25.82
N LYS A 260 6.47 -7.35 25.59
CA LYS A 260 5.70 -6.62 26.61
C LYS A 260 4.33 -6.16 26.10
N VAL A 261 3.37 -6.07 27.03
CA VAL A 261 2.10 -5.36 26.83
C VAL A 261 2.24 -3.96 27.40
N VAL A 262 1.93 -2.95 26.61
CA VAL A 262 1.99 -1.53 26.95
C VAL A 262 0.56 -0.96 26.96
N ILE A 263 0.14 -0.39 28.07
CA ILE A 263 -1.16 0.28 28.20
C ILE A 263 -0.95 1.78 28.06
N VAL A 264 -1.64 2.39 27.09
CA VAL A 264 -1.65 3.83 26.86
C VAL A 264 -2.88 4.41 27.55
N PRO A 265 -2.72 5.30 28.53
CA PRO A 265 -3.84 5.94 29.20
C PRO A 265 -4.79 6.62 28.20
N THR A 266 -6.09 6.59 28.51
CA THR A 266 -7.11 7.27 27.69
C THR A 266 -6.80 8.77 27.60
N TYR A 267 -6.65 9.28 26.39
CA TYR A 267 -6.59 10.73 26.16
C TYR A 267 -7.98 11.34 26.40
N ALA A 268 -8.07 12.22 27.39
CA ALA A 268 -9.30 12.76 27.98
C ALA A 268 -10.48 12.92 27.01
N ALA A 269 -11.62 12.34 27.36
CA ALA A 269 -12.98 12.62 26.86
C ALA A 269 -13.36 12.20 25.41
N TYR A 270 -12.49 11.59 24.60
CA TYR A 270 -12.83 11.21 23.24
C TYR A 270 -13.11 9.70 23.12
N SER A 271 -14.36 9.35 22.79
CA SER A 271 -14.72 8.01 22.31
C SER A 271 -15.68 8.15 21.13
N THR A 272 -15.59 7.24 20.16
CA THR A 272 -16.48 7.20 18.98
C THR A 272 -17.95 7.18 19.39
N SER A 273 -18.30 6.51 20.51
CA SER A 273 -19.66 6.44 21.03
C SER A 273 -20.19 7.82 21.47
N LYS A 274 -19.35 8.68 22.05
CA LYS A 274 -19.74 10.04 22.44
C LYS A 274 -19.89 10.98 21.24
N LEU A 275 -19.10 10.79 20.16
CA LEU A 275 -19.18 11.63 18.95
C LEU A 275 -20.45 11.38 18.14
N VAL A 276 -21.03 10.18 18.23
CA VAL A 276 -22.25 9.80 17.46
C VAL A 276 -23.53 10.16 18.21
N THR A 277 -23.51 10.20 19.55
CA THR A 277 -24.68 10.58 20.38
C THR A 277 -24.86 12.08 20.56
N SER A 278 -23.95 12.91 20.05
CA SER A 278 -24.03 14.39 20.13
C SER A 278 -24.62 15.05 18.86
N ARG A 279 -25.35 14.29 18.04
CA ARG A 279 -26.15 14.81 16.89
C ARG A 279 -27.62 14.61 17.12
#